data_55e3d5b2051e585853748ad3b6e2c2a2
#
_entry.id   55e3d5b2051e585853748ad3b6e2c2a2
#
_cell.length_a   1.000
_cell.length_b   1.000
_cell.length_c   1.000
_cell.angle_alpha   90.00
_cell.angle_beta   90.00
_cell.angle_gamma   90.00
#
_symmetry.space_group_name_H-M   'P 1'
#
loop_
_entity.id
_entity.type
_entity.pdbx_description
1 polymer ?
#
loop_
_entity_poly.entity_id
_entity_poly.type
_entity_poly.pdbx_seq_one_letter_code
_entity_poly.pdbx_strand_id
1 'polypeptide(L)'
;MKAEEFKAEVLKRVGGSGQYLFNLYGTKTHWCMMQVYYLMHDVAGISEFPKTFSCSGFKSTGFAKPRINHDYSTAEIGDIILFEINGNRADGPDHVGVVVENTGSSIKLLEGNTAGTSDLYYDTSTTNVYEYSYSAGCFDCIIDMSDFFSGGSSEPKAEEPIQEQTFTLNLRILKKGMKGNDVKALQRMLFMDGYDVGASCDDGDYGSCTERAVMHYQTDRNLQKDGVAGKETFTALLKP
;
A
#
# COMPACT_ATOMS: atom_id res chain seq x y z
N MET A 1 15.75 14.12 11.36
CA MET A 1 14.67 14.90 10.69
C MET A 1 13.40 14.79 11.53
N LYS A 2 12.54 15.82 11.56
CA LYS A 2 11.22 15.65 12.21
C LYS A 2 10.30 14.81 11.36
N ALA A 3 9.41 14.03 11.99
CA ALA A 3 8.48 13.13 11.29
C ALA A 3 7.59 13.88 10.26
N GLU A 4 7.05 15.03 10.61
CA GLU A 4 6.22 15.84 9.70
C GLU A 4 7.02 16.45 8.52
N GLU A 5 8.28 16.80 8.75
CA GLU A 5 9.17 17.26 7.66
C GLU A 5 9.45 16.10 6.69
N PHE A 6 9.71 14.90 7.23
CA PHE A 6 9.88 13.69 6.42
C PHE A 6 8.63 13.39 5.61
N LYS A 7 7.44 13.37 6.26
CA LYS A 7 6.16 13.18 5.58
C LYS A 7 5.98 14.14 4.41
N ALA A 8 6.26 15.43 4.63
CA ALA A 8 6.14 16.45 3.58
C ALA A 8 7.08 16.18 2.39
N GLU A 9 8.31 15.70 2.65
CA GLU A 9 9.27 15.35 1.59
C GLU A 9 8.86 14.09 0.83
N VAL A 10 8.39 13.05 1.52
CA VAL A 10 8.01 11.79 0.86
C VAL A 10 6.75 11.94 0.01
N LEU A 11 5.79 12.76 0.43
CA LEU A 11 4.56 13.02 -0.33
C LEU A 11 4.81 13.73 -1.67
N LYS A 12 5.94 14.41 -1.86
CA LYS A 12 6.35 14.98 -3.15
C LYS A 12 6.61 13.90 -4.21
N ARG A 13 6.73 12.62 -3.82
CA ARG A 13 6.98 11.50 -4.73
C ARG A 13 5.71 10.88 -5.32
N VAL A 14 4.54 11.26 -4.81
CA VAL A 14 3.26 10.76 -5.33
C VAL A 14 3.13 11.06 -6.83
N GLY A 15 2.74 10.05 -7.61
CA GLY A 15 2.68 10.10 -9.06
C GLY A 15 4.02 9.89 -9.79
N GLY A 16 5.15 9.87 -9.06
CA GLY A 16 6.47 9.63 -9.65
C GLY A 16 6.67 8.16 -10.04
N SER A 17 7.39 7.91 -11.14
CA SER A 17 7.81 6.57 -11.57
C SER A 17 9.15 6.15 -10.95
N GLY A 18 9.47 4.86 -11.02
CA GLY A 18 10.75 4.33 -10.53
C GLY A 18 11.98 4.72 -11.37
N GLN A 19 11.80 5.36 -12.54
CA GLN A 19 12.90 5.65 -13.46
C GLN A 19 14.05 6.47 -12.81
N TYR A 20 13.72 7.41 -11.93
CA TYR A 20 14.74 8.20 -11.24
C TYR A 20 15.61 7.33 -10.31
N LEU A 21 15.03 6.31 -9.68
CA LEU A 21 15.75 5.36 -8.82
C LEU A 21 16.67 4.46 -9.64
N PHE A 22 16.20 4.00 -10.81
CA PHE A 22 17.03 3.23 -11.73
C PHE A 22 18.24 4.02 -12.20
N ASN A 23 18.06 5.30 -12.51
CA ASN A 23 19.15 6.19 -12.89
C ASN A 23 20.11 6.45 -11.71
N LEU A 24 19.58 6.60 -10.49
CA LEU A 24 20.36 6.89 -9.30
C LEU A 24 21.21 5.69 -8.85
N TYR A 25 20.65 4.48 -8.88
CA TYR A 25 21.31 3.29 -8.33
C TYR A 25 21.89 2.36 -9.39
N GLY A 26 21.72 2.66 -10.68
CA GLY A 26 22.30 1.91 -11.79
C GLY A 26 21.75 0.50 -11.98
N THR A 27 20.56 0.20 -11.43
CA THR A 27 19.94 -1.12 -11.52
C THR A 27 18.46 -1.02 -11.76
N LYS A 28 17.91 -1.99 -12.51
CA LYS A 28 16.46 -2.15 -12.70
C LYS A 28 16.02 -3.39 -11.95
N THR A 29 15.10 -3.21 -11.01
CA THR A 29 14.52 -4.28 -10.21
C THR A 29 13.15 -3.85 -9.68
N HIS A 30 12.48 -4.69 -8.90
CA HIS A 30 11.30 -4.27 -8.12
C HIS A 30 11.70 -3.10 -7.23
N TRP A 31 11.11 -1.94 -7.45
CA TRP A 31 11.61 -0.70 -6.87
C TRP A 31 10.86 -0.23 -5.62
N CYS A 32 9.94 -1.03 -5.08
CA CYS A 32 9.29 -0.72 -3.81
C CYS A 32 10.30 -0.53 -2.67
N MET A 33 11.16 -1.52 -2.45
CA MET A 33 12.22 -1.43 -1.43
C MET A 33 13.33 -0.44 -1.80
N MET A 34 13.60 -0.26 -3.09
CA MET A 34 14.53 0.76 -3.58
C MET A 34 14.06 2.17 -3.23
N GLN A 35 12.74 2.42 -3.33
CA GLN A 35 12.16 3.68 -2.92
C GLN A 35 12.28 3.89 -1.41
N VAL A 36 12.01 2.87 -0.61
CA VAL A 36 12.20 2.96 0.85
C VAL A 36 13.65 3.25 1.20
N TYR A 37 14.61 2.58 0.54
CA TYR A 37 16.03 2.89 0.72
C TYR A 37 16.33 4.36 0.42
N TYR A 38 15.84 4.88 -0.72
CA TYR A 38 16.01 6.29 -1.08
C TYR A 38 15.41 7.23 -0.02
N LEU A 39 14.19 6.96 0.45
CA LEU A 39 13.53 7.81 1.43
C LEU A 39 14.25 7.80 2.78
N MET A 40 14.73 6.66 3.23
CA MET A 40 15.39 6.52 4.52
C MET A 40 16.85 6.99 4.48
N HIS A 41 17.61 6.58 3.47
CA HIS A 41 19.03 6.89 3.37
C HIS A 41 19.27 8.29 2.80
N ASP A 42 18.71 8.60 1.63
CA ASP A 42 19.05 9.83 0.91
C ASP A 42 18.20 11.04 1.33
N VAL A 43 16.94 10.83 1.73
CA VAL A 43 16.04 11.92 2.16
C VAL A 43 16.10 12.14 3.67
N ALA A 44 15.93 11.08 4.47
CA ALA A 44 15.98 11.19 5.93
C ALA A 44 17.41 11.26 6.49
N GLY A 45 18.42 10.89 5.72
CA GLY A 45 19.82 10.94 6.12
C GLY A 45 20.26 9.83 7.08
N ILE A 46 19.56 8.69 7.06
CA ILE A 46 19.89 7.52 7.91
C ILE A 46 21.01 6.72 7.24
N SER A 47 22.24 7.08 7.52
CA SER A 47 23.43 6.53 6.85
C SER A 47 23.64 5.02 7.05
N GLU A 48 23.19 4.47 8.18
CA GLU A 48 23.24 3.04 8.51
C GLU A 48 22.08 2.23 7.90
N PHE A 49 21.14 2.86 7.19
CA PHE A 49 20.03 2.14 6.54
C PHE A 49 20.58 1.16 5.49
N PRO A 50 20.25 -0.15 5.56
CA PRO A 50 20.90 -1.15 4.75
C PRO A 50 20.53 -1.04 3.27
N LYS A 51 21.53 -1.00 2.40
CA LYS A 51 21.35 -0.99 0.95
C LYS A 51 20.94 -2.37 0.44
N THR A 52 19.67 -2.67 0.53
CA THR A 52 19.04 -3.86 -0.06
C THR A 52 17.75 -3.47 -0.77
N PHE A 53 17.46 -4.14 -1.89
CA PHE A 53 16.26 -3.89 -2.69
C PHE A 53 15.29 -5.09 -2.69
N SER A 54 15.45 -5.97 -1.68
CA SER A 54 14.57 -7.10 -1.41
C SER A 54 13.89 -6.91 -0.07
N CYS A 55 12.56 -7.01 -0.02
CA CYS A 55 11.79 -6.87 1.21
C CYS A 55 12.13 -7.95 2.25
N SER A 56 12.19 -9.22 1.82
CA SER A 56 12.60 -10.34 2.68
C SER A 56 14.07 -10.24 3.11
N GLY A 57 14.94 -9.78 2.19
CA GLY A 57 16.34 -9.48 2.49
C GLY A 57 16.47 -8.38 3.53
N PHE A 58 15.70 -7.30 3.42
CA PHE A 58 15.69 -6.20 4.40
C PHE A 58 15.22 -6.68 5.77
N LYS A 59 14.10 -7.40 5.86
CA LYS A 59 13.60 -7.97 7.11
C LYS A 59 14.65 -8.80 7.84
N SER A 60 15.52 -9.46 7.10
CA SER A 60 16.58 -10.35 7.62
C SER A 60 17.83 -9.63 8.12
N THR A 61 17.95 -8.32 7.91
CA THR A 61 19.13 -7.54 8.31
C THR A 61 19.22 -7.38 9.84
N GLY A 62 20.45 -7.13 10.32
CA GLY A 62 20.67 -6.73 11.72
C GLY A 62 20.07 -5.38 12.07
N PHE A 63 19.76 -4.55 11.08
CA PHE A 63 19.05 -3.29 11.25
C PHE A 63 17.55 -3.49 11.51
N ALA A 64 16.88 -4.30 10.70
CA ALA A 64 15.43 -4.47 10.79
C ALA A 64 14.99 -5.39 11.94
N LYS A 65 15.70 -6.51 12.16
CA LYS A 65 15.31 -7.53 13.17
C LYS A 65 14.98 -6.99 14.57
N PRO A 66 15.78 -6.11 15.19
CA PRO A 66 15.47 -5.61 16.52
C PRO A 66 14.31 -4.62 16.56
N ARG A 67 13.86 -4.14 15.39
CA ARG A 67 12.80 -3.14 15.20
C ARG A 67 11.46 -3.74 14.78
N ILE A 68 11.37 -5.07 14.67
CA ILE A 68 10.13 -5.74 14.26
C ILE A 68 9.06 -5.58 15.33
N ASN A 69 7.91 -5.05 14.93
CA ASN A 69 6.70 -4.90 15.73
C ASN A 69 5.48 -5.43 14.94
N HIS A 70 4.49 -5.93 15.63
CA HIS A 70 3.25 -6.46 15.04
C HIS A 70 1.99 -5.75 15.56
N ASP A 71 2.15 -4.73 16.38
CA ASP A 71 1.05 -3.88 16.82
C ASP A 71 0.91 -2.67 15.88
N TYR A 72 0.06 -2.79 14.88
CA TYR A 72 -0.13 -1.77 13.85
C TYR A 72 -0.77 -0.48 14.39
N SER A 73 -1.38 -0.52 15.57
CA SER A 73 -1.91 0.69 16.22
C SER A 73 -0.82 1.64 16.70
N THR A 74 0.40 1.13 16.90
CA THR A 74 1.56 1.90 17.34
C THR A 74 2.36 2.50 16.20
N ALA A 75 1.96 2.28 14.95
CA ALA A 75 2.72 2.78 13.79
C ALA A 75 2.81 4.31 13.80
N GLU A 76 4.01 4.84 13.60
CA GLU A 76 4.30 6.27 13.54
C GLU A 76 4.79 6.69 12.14
N ILE A 77 4.73 8.00 11.86
CA ILE A 77 5.25 8.54 10.59
C ILE A 77 6.74 8.20 10.46
N GLY A 78 7.08 7.58 9.34
CA GLY A 78 8.43 7.12 9.05
C GLY A 78 8.65 5.62 9.28
N ASP A 79 7.78 4.94 10.01
CA ASP A 79 7.83 3.49 10.13
C ASP A 79 7.66 2.81 8.78
N ILE A 80 8.18 1.59 8.68
CA ILE A 80 8.14 0.81 7.44
C ILE A 80 7.21 -0.38 7.66
N ILE A 81 6.21 -0.54 6.80
CA ILE A 81 5.34 -1.73 6.79
C ILE A 81 5.81 -2.67 5.69
N LEU A 82 6.08 -3.90 6.07
CA LEU A 82 6.34 -5.00 5.14
C LEU A 82 5.05 -5.80 4.90
N PHE A 83 4.85 -6.19 3.64
CA PHE A 83 3.63 -6.86 3.17
C PHE A 83 3.92 -8.23 2.59
N GLU A 84 2.91 -9.05 2.62
CA GLU A 84 2.81 -10.32 1.93
C GLU A 84 1.64 -10.25 0.95
N ILE A 85 1.91 -9.88 -0.29
CA ILE A 85 0.86 -9.66 -1.32
C ILE A 85 0.60 -10.92 -2.14
N ASN A 86 1.65 -11.73 -2.38
CA ASN A 86 1.53 -12.93 -3.22
C ASN A 86 0.85 -14.12 -2.53
N GLY A 87 0.56 -14.01 -1.23
CA GLY A 87 -0.07 -15.05 -0.42
C GLY A 87 0.86 -16.19 -0.01
N ASN A 88 2.15 -16.14 -0.34
CA ASN A 88 3.14 -17.14 0.04
C ASN A 88 4.03 -16.68 1.20
N ARG A 89 3.51 -16.72 2.41
CA ARG A 89 4.24 -16.30 3.62
C ARG A 89 5.57 -17.04 3.87
N ALA A 90 5.79 -18.18 3.19
CA ALA A 90 7.03 -18.94 3.32
C ALA A 90 8.24 -18.24 2.68
N ASP A 91 8.00 -17.38 1.69
CA ASP A 91 9.06 -16.65 0.98
C ASP A 91 9.40 -15.32 1.68
N GLY A 92 8.62 -14.94 2.69
CA GLY A 92 8.71 -13.66 3.41
C GLY A 92 8.10 -12.49 2.62
N PRO A 93 8.15 -11.26 3.15
CA PRO A 93 7.47 -10.12 2.57
C PRO A 93 7.98 -9.78 1.17
N ASP A 94 7.06 -9.44 0.28
CA ASP A 94 7.30 -9.14 -1.13
C ASP A 94 7.00 -7.68 -1.51
N HIS A 95 6.39 -6.92 -0.63
CA HIS A 95 6.12 -5.49 -0.82
C HIS A 95 6.39 -4.66 0.44
N VAL A 96 6.44 -3.34 0.28
CA VAL A 96 6.80 -2.42 1.35
C VAL A 96 6.22 -1.02 1.12
N GLY A 97 5.79 -0.37 2.22
CA GLY A 97 5.40 1.02 2.25
C GLY A 97 5.97 1.76 3.47
N VAL A 98 5.97 3.08 3.41
CA VAL A 98 6.37 3.97 4.51
C VAL A 98 5.16 4.65 5.09
N VAL A 99 5.00 4.61 6.40
CA VAL A 99 3.90 5.24 7.12
C VAL A 99 3.96 6.76 6.95
N VAL A 100 2.89 7.34 6.46
CA VAL A 100 2.71 8.80 6.34
C VAL A 100 1.60 9.32 7.25
N GLU A 101 0.74 8.45 7.74
CA GLU A 101 -0.31 8.81 8.70
C GLU A 101 -0.84 7.56 9.41
N ASN A 102 -1.10 7.69 10.71
CA ASN A 102 -1.89 6.74 11.47
C ASN A 102 -3.16 7.45 11.95
N THR A 103 -4.33 6.96 11.55
CA THR A 103 -5.62 7.59 11.85
C THR A 103 -6.24 7.12 13.16
N GLY A 104 -5.59 6.16 13.86
CA GLY A 104 -6.16 5.48 15.03
C GLY A 104 -7.02 4.26 14.70
N SER A 105 -7.39 4.05 13.43
CA SER A 105 -8.13 2.88 12.94
C SER A 105 -7.55 2.29 11.66
N SER A 106 -6.73 3.06 10.95
CA SER A 106 -6.07 2.71 9.71
C SER A 106 -4.70 3.36 9.60
N ILE A 107 -3.89 2.88 8.66
CA ILE A 107 -2.56 3.41 8.35
C ILE A 107 -2.55 3.84 6.89
N LYS A 108 -2.06 5.07 6.62
CA LYS A 108 -1.76 5.49 5.25
C LYS A 108 -0.28 5.28 4.96
N LEU A 109 -0.01 4.60 3.86
CA LEU A 109 1.32 4.21 3.43
C LEU A 109 1.67 4.83 2.08
N LEU A 110 2.86 5.40 1.99
CA LEU A 110 3.43 5.74 0.70
C LEU A 110 4.18 4.52 0.15
N GLU A 111 3.77 4.09 -1.03
CA GLU A 111 4.27 2.90 -1.68
C GLU A 111 4.77 3.22 -3.09
N GLY A 112 5.89 2.64 -3.45
CA GLY A 112 6.40 2.63 -4.82
C GLY A 112 6.13 1.31 -5.52
N ASN A 113 6.26 1.29 -6.83
CA ASN A 113 6.00 0.12 -7.67
C ASN A 113 4.54 -0.35 -7.63
N THR A 114 3.62 0.60 -7.58
CA THR A 114 2.18 0.36 -7.53
C THR A 114 1.49 0.88 -8.79
N ALA A 115 0.29 0.37 -9.11
CA ALA A 115 -0.54 0.86 -10.22
C ALA A 115 0.15 0.86 -11.61
N GLY A 116 0.97 -0.15 -11.90
CA GLY A 116 1.58 -0.36 -13.22
C GLY A 116 0.91 -1.47 -14.02
N THR A 117 1.34 -1.70 -15.26
CA THR A 117 1.04 -2.90 -16.03
C THR A 117 1.74 -4.10 -15.43
N SER A 118 1.35 -5.33 -15.79
CA SER A 118 1.86 -6.60 -15.25
C SER A 118 3.38 -6.82 -15.28
N ASP A 119 4.12 -5.94 -15.95
CA ASP A 119 5.56 -5.92 -15.94
C ASP A 119 6.08 -5.15 -14.71
N LEU A 120 6.26 -5.87 -13.62
CA LEU A 120 6.75 -5.39 -12.31
C LEU A 120 8.11 -4.66 -12.35
N TYR A 121 8.76 -4.61 -13.50
CA TYR A 121 10.09 -4.03 -13.70
C TYR A 121 10.10 -2.69 -14.41
N TYR A 122 8.96 -2.11 -14.81
CA TYR A 122 8.91 -1.01 -15.77
C TYR A 122 8.37 0.32 -15.24
N ASP A 123 8.67 1.35 -16.02
CA ASP A 123 8.49 2.79 -15.85
C ASP A 123 7.02 3.23 -15.68
N THR A 124 6.06 2.32 -15.85
CA THR A 124 4.61 2.63 -15.78
C THR A 124 4.03 2.51 -14.39
N SER A 125 4.72 1.83 -13.45
CA SER A 125 4.31 1.82 -12.06
C SER A 125 4.67 3.13 -11.37
N THR A 126 3.85 3.56 -10.43
CA THR A 126 3.96 4.86 -9.78
C THR A 126 4.06 4.74 -8.26
N THR A 127 4.42 5.84 -7.64
CA THR A 127 4.33 6.03 -6.19
C THR A 127 2.95 6.56 -5.84
N ASN A 128 2.27 5.92 -4.89
CA ASN A 128 0.95 6.35 -4.42
C ASN A 128 0.85 6.25 -2.89
N VAL A 129 -0.18 6.89 -2.35
CA VAL A 129 -0.57 6.70 -0.95
C VAL A 129 -1.83 5.83 -0.91
N TYR A 130 -1.77 4.78 -0.10
CA TYR A 130 -2.88 3.87 0.14
C TYR A 130 -3.22 3.82 1.62
N GLU A 131 -4.49 3.62 1.93
CA GLU A 131 -4.98 3.47 3.29
C GLU A 131 -5.39 2.03 3.55
N TYR A 132 -4.95 1.49 4.69
CA TYR A 132 -5.18 0.10 5.12
C TYR A 132 -5.73 0.09 6.53
N SER A 133 -6.78 -0.69 6.79
CA SER A 133 -7.19 -0.96 8.16
C SER A 133 -6.14 -1.80 8.89
N TYR A 134 -6.09 -1.72 10.22
CA TYR A 134 -5.17 -2.56 11.02
C TYR A 134 -5.42 -4.06 10.85
N SER A 135 -6.62 -4.44 10.45
CA SER A 135 -7.00 -5.83 10.17
C SER A 135 -6.68 -6.28 8.75
N ALA A 136 -5.98 -5.47 7.95
CA ALA A 136 -5.55 -5.87 6.61
C ALA A 136 -4.66 -7.11 6.69
N GLY A 137 -5.15 -8.23 6.16
CA GLY A 137 -4.48 -9.53 6.28
C GLY A 137 -3.17 -9.65 5.50
N CYS A 138 -2.80 -8.60 4.73
CA CYS A 138 -1.57 -8.56 3.94
C CYS A 138 -0.34 -8.07 4.71
N PHE A 139 -0.49 -7.49 5.91
CA PHE A 139 0.66 -7.03 6.68
C PHE A 139 1.49 -8.18 7.23
N ASP A 140 2.80 -8.08 7.08
CA ASP A 140 3.77 -9.00 7.68
C ASP A 140 4.30 -8.44 9.01
N CYS A 141 4.86 -7.24 9.00
CA CYS A 141 5.32 -6.55 10.22
C CYS A 141 5.56 -5.05 9.99
N ILE A 142 5.66 -4.32 11.11
CA ILE A 142 6.23 -2.97 11.17
C ILE A 142 7.74 -3.09 11.45
N ILE A 143 8.53 -2.23 10.85
CA ILE A 143 9.88 -1.91 11.27
C ILE A 143 9.83 -0.52 11.91
N ASP A 144 9.95 -0.48 13.23
CA ASP A 144 9.89 0.73 14.04
C ASP A 144 11.12 1.62 13.76
N MET A 145 10.86 2.84 13.31
CA MET A 145 11.86 3.83 12.95
C MET A 145 11.85 5.04 13.88
N SER A 146 11.16 4.97 15.02
CA SER A 146 10.99 6.09 15.97
C SER A 146 12.30 6.68 16.46
N ASP A 147 13.38 5.89 16.55
CA ASP A 147 14.72 6.36 16.92
C ASP A 147 15.28 7.42 15.94
N PHE A 148 14.79 7.46 14.70
CA PHE A 148 15.31 8.33 13.64
C PHE A 148 14.45 9.57 13.39
N PHE A 149 13.20 9.57 13.86
CA PHE A 149 12.25 10.65 13.66
C PHE A 149 11.80 11.27 14.99
N SER A 150 12.10 12.54 15.21
CA SER A 150 11.64 13.25 16.39
C SER A 150 10.26 13.86 16.20
N GLY A 151 9.39 13.74 17.21
CA GLY A 151 8.07 14.37 17.22
C GLY A 151 6.96 13.55 16.58
N GLY A 152 7.17 12.24 16.45
CA GLY A 152 6.21 11.30 15.88
C GLY A 152 5.19 10.71 16.85
N SER A 153 5.14 11.12 18.11
CA SER A 153 4.08 10.69 18.99
C SER A 153 2.76 11.30 18.51
N SER A 154 1.95 10.49 17.85
CA SER A 154 0.55 10.79 17.62
C SER A 154 -0.20 10.75 18.95
N GLU A 155 -0.20 11.84 19.72
CA GLU A 155 -1.39 12.07 20.52
C GLU A 155 -2.56 12.10 19.55
N PRO A 156 -3.67 11.38 19.82
CA PRO A 156 -4.85 11.45 18.96
C PRO A 156 -5.27 12.91 18.92
N LYS A 157 -4.96 13.57 17.80
CA LYS A 157 -5.38 14.94 17.55
C LYS A 157 -6.89 14.90 17.61
N ALA A 158 -7.48 15.59 18.59
CA ALA A 158 -8.92 15.76 18.63
C ALA A 158 -9.36 16.21 17.25
N GLU A 159 -10.28 15.45 16.64
CA GLU A 159 -10.80 15.69 15.30
C GLU A 159 -11.24 17.16 15.21
N GLU A 160 -10.50 17.96 14.46
CA GLU A 160 -11.10 19.17 13.91
C GLU A 160 -12.23 18.71 13.00
N PRO A 161 -13.43 19.31 13.04
CA PRO A 161 -14.54 18.86 12.23
C PRO A 161 -14.11 18.86 10.77
N ILE A 162 -14.08 17.66 10.19
CA ILE A 162 -13.79 17.43 8.77
C ILE A 162 -14.79 18.26 7.99
N GLN A 163 -14.34 19.32 7.31
CA GLN A 163 -15.16 19.95 6.29
C GLN A 163 -15.36 18.87 5.21
N GLU A 164 -16.59 18.37 5.07
CA GLU A 164 -16.95 17.44 4.02
C GLU A 164 -16.59 18.05 2.66
N GLN A 165 -15.43 17.69 2.14
CA GLN A 165 -15.11 17.93 0.76
C GLN A 165 -15.70 16.80 -0.06
N THR A 166 -16.84 17.04 -0.66
CA THR A 166 -17.48 16.08 -1.57
C THR A 166 -16.73 16.05 -2.90
N PHE A 167 -16.11 14.91 -3.20
CA PHE A 167 -15.56 14.62 -4.53
C PHE A 167 -16.57 13.79 -5.33
N THR A 168 -16.84 14.19 -6.56
CA THR A 168 -17.63 13.36 -7.47
C THR A 168 -16.72 12.38 -8.18
N LEU A 169 -16.80 11.10 -7.84
CA LEU A 169 -16.07 10.04 -8.52
C LEU A 169 -16.95 9.47 -9.65
N ASN A 170 -16.50 9.62 -10.89
CA ASN A 170 -17.16 9.01 -12.05
C ASN A 170 -16.58 7.59 -12.26
N LEU A 171 -17.17 6.60 -11.59
CA LEU A 171 -16.81 5.20 -11.77
C LEU A 171 -17.64 4.57 -12.87
N ARG A 172 -16.98 3.89 -13.82
CA ARG A 172 -17.68 3.05 -14.78
C ARG A 172 -18.13 1.73 -14.14
N ILE A 173 -19.20 1.16 -14.64
CA ILE A 173 -19.62 -0.19 -14.23
C ILE A 173 -18.60 -1.19 -14.71
N LEU A 174 -18.08 -2.05 -13.81
CA LEU A 174 -17.10 -3.07 -14.11
C LEU A 174 -17.72 -4.47 -14.11
N LYS A 175 -17.39 -5.27 -15.12
CA LYS A 175 -17.88 -6.63 -15.29
C LYS A 175 -16.85 -7.49 -16.01
N LYS A 176 -17.04 -8.80 -15.97
CA LYS A 176 -16.19 -9.78 -16.64
C LYS A 176 -15.86 -9.42 -18.08
N GLY A 177 -14.58 -9.59 -18.43
CA GLY A 177 -13.99 -9.24 -19.73
C GLY A 177 -13.48 -7.82 -19.83
N MET A 178 -13.72 -6.97 -18.84
CA MET A 178 -13.16 -5.61 -18.81
C MET A 178 -11.73 -5.62 -18.25
N LYS A 179 -10.93 -4.65 -18.70
CA LYS A 179 -9.55 -4.45 -18.25
C LYS A 179 -9.29 -2.98 -17.93
N GLY A 180 -8.35 -2.73 -17.03
CA GLY A 180 -7.88 -1.38 -16.73
C GLY A 180 -7.52 -1.16 -15.26
N ASN A 181 -7.05 0.04 -14.96
CA ASN A 181 -6.64 0.43 -13.61
C ASN A 181 -7.81 0.48 -12.63
N ASP A 182 -9.01 0.73 -13.10
CA ASP A 182 -10.23 0.68 -12.30
C ASP A 182 -10.63 -0.75 -11.91
N VAL A 183 -10.38 -1.74 -12.80
CA VAL A 183 -10.50 -3.16 -12.47
C VAL A 183 -9.46 -3.54 -11.41
N LYS A 184 -8.22 -3.08 -11.57
CA LYS A 184 -7.15 -3.29 -10.62
C LYS A 184 -7.49 -2.69 -9.23
N ALA A 185 -8.04 -1.49 -9.20
CA ALA A 185 -8.50 -0.85 -7.98
C ALA A 185 -9.62 -1.65 -7.29
N LEU A 186 -10.59 -2.15 -8.07
CA LEU A 186 -11.65 -3.02 -7.55
C LEU A 186 -11.08 -4.32 -6.96
N GLN A 187 -10.15 -4.97 -7.67
CA GLN A 187 -9.50 -6.21 -7.20
C GLN A 187 -8.80 -5.97 -5.86
N ARG A 188 -8.08 -4.85 -5.71
CA ARG A 188 -7.42 -4.49 -4.46
C ARG A 188 -8.41 -4.27 -3.32
N MET A 189 -9.49 -3.51 -3.55
CA MET A 189 -10.52 -3.30 -2.53
C MET A 189 -11.13 -4.63 -2.07
N LEU A 190 -11.47 -5.52 -3.01
CA LEU A 190 -12.00 -6.84 -2.68
C LEU A 190 -11.00 -7.71 -1.91
N PHE A 191 -9.74 -7.70 -2.34
CA PHE A 191 -8.68 -8.43 -1.67
C PHE A 191 -8.45 -7.93 -0.23
N MET A 192 -8.45 -6.61 -0.04
CA MET A 192 -8.33 -5.99 1.29
C MET A 192 -9.50 -6.34 2.21
N ASP A 193 -10.70 -6.51 1.66
CA ASP A 193 -11.88 -6.99 2.40
C ASP A 193 -11.88 -8.53 2.58
N GLY A 194 -10.79 -9.22 2.18
CA GLY A 194 -10.60 -10.67 2.40
C GLY A 194 -11.20 -11.57 1.31
N TYR A 195 -11.57 -11.02 0.15
CA TYR A 195 -12.11 -11.82 -0.96
C TYR A 195 -11.01 -12.29 -1.90
N ASP A 196 -11.08 -13.57 -2.29
CA ASP A 196 -10.15 -14.21 -3.22
C ASP A 196 -10.37 -13.68 -4.66
N VAL A 197 -9.47 -12.82 -5.11
CA VAL A 197 -9.45 -12.29 -6.49
C VAL A 197 -8.55 -13.09 -7.43
N GLY A 198 -7.96 -14.17 -6.96
CA GLY A 198 -7.05 -15.06 -7.71
C GLY A 198 -5.58 -14.79 -7.43
N ALA A 199 -4.72 -15.68 -7.90
CA ALA A 199 -3.27 -15.66 -7.63
C ALA A 199 -2.55 -14.40 -8.15
N SER A 200 -3.09 -13.74 -9.18
CA SER A 200 -2.55 -12.50 -9.74
C SER A 200 -3.05 -11.24 -9.01
N CYS A 201 -3.84 -11.40 -7.98
CA CYS A 201 -4.39 -10.43 -7.04
C CYS A 201 -4.99 -9.17 -7.68
N ASP A 202 -4.19 -8.35 -8.38
CA ASP A 202 -4.58 -7.08 -8.98
C ASP A 202 -4.04 -6.91 -10.41
N ASP A 203 -4.24 -7.92 -11.26
CA ASP A 203 -3.75 -7.91 -12.65
C ASP A 203 -4.48 -6.90 -13.57
N GLY A 204 -5.59 -6.35 -13.11
CA GLY A 204 -6.43 -5.43 -13.88
C GLY A 204 -7.26 -6.12 -14.96
N ASP A 205 -7.37 -7.45 -14.94
CA ASP A 205 -8.24 -8.24 -15.82
C ASP A 205 -9.46 -8.72 -15.01
N TYR A 206 -10.66 -8.26 -15.37
CA TYR A 206 -11.88 -8.74 -14.75
C TYR A 206 -12.20 -10.16 -15.22
N GLY A 207 -11.45 -11.11 -14.73
CA GLY A 207 -11.59 -12.53 -15.02
C GLY A 207 -12.64 -13.22 -14.15
N SER A 208 -12.69 -14.55 -14.22
CA SER A 208 -13.65 -15.35 -13.45
C SER A 208 -13.39 -15.29 -11.93
N CYS A 209 -12.14 -15.07 -11.50
CA CYS A 209 -11.81 -14.92 -10.08
C CYS A 209 -12.37 -13.61 -9.53
N THR A 210 -12.16 -12.50 -10.24
CA THR A 210 -12.72 -11.20 -9.88
C THR A 210 -14.25 -11.22 -9.85
N GLU A 211 -14.89 -11.85 -10.87
CA GLU A 211 -16.34 -12.02 -10.90
C GLU A 211 -16.86 -12.77 -9.67
N ARG A 212 -16.21 -13.85 -9.31
CA ARG A 212 -16.56 -14.65 -8.13
C ARG A 212 -16.36 -13.86 -6.83
N ALA A 213 -15.27 -13.12 -6.70
CA ALA A 213 -15.00 -12.26 -5.55
C ALA A 213 -16.10 -11.19 -5.39
N VAL A 214 -16.49 -10.53 -6.48
CA VAL A 214 -17.60 -9.57 -6.47
C VAL A 214 -18.91 -10.23 -6.06
N MET A 215 -19.22 -11.42 -6.56
CA MET A 215 -20.43 -12.16 -6.17
C MET A 215 -20.44 -12.52 -4.68
N HIS A 216 -19.30 -12.94 -4.12
CA HIS A 216 -19.17 -13.20 -2.68
C HIS A 216 -19.38 -11.94 -1.87
N TYR A 217 -18.67 -10.86 -2.22
CA TYR A 217 -18.84 -9.56 -1.60
C TYR A 217 -20.31 -9.08 -1.61
N GLN A 218 -20.97 -9.17 -2.77
CA GLN A 218 -22.38 -8.79 -2.92
C GLN A 218 -23.29 -9.63 -2.02
N THR A 219 -23.00 -10.94 -1.90
CA THR A 219 -23.75 -11.83 -1.00
C THR A 219 -23.60 -11.39 0.45
N ASP A 220 -22.37 -11.15 0.91
CA ASP A 220 -22.09 -10.81 2.30
C ASP A 220 -22.61 -9.43 2.69
N ARG A 221 -22.75 -8.53 1.71
CA ARG A 221 -23.34 -7.18 1.88
C ARG A 221 -24.84 -7.09 1.56
N ASN A 222 -25.50 -8.22 1.32
CA ASN A 222 -26.93 -8.29 0.93
C ASN A 222 -27.25 -7.44 -0.32
N LEU A 223 -26.33 -7.38 -1.28
CA LEU A 223 -26.52 -6.73 -2.58
C LEU A 223 -27.01 -7.75 -3.62
N GLN A 224 -27.47 -7.26 -4.78
CA GLN A 224 -27.79 -8.13 -5.91
C GLN A 224 -26.54 -8.87 -6.37
N LYS A 225 -26.57 -10.21 -6.30
CA LYS A 225 -25.47 -11.09 -6.66
C LYS A 225 -25.42 -11.32 -8.19
N ASP A 226 -24.94 -10.34 -8.92
CA ASP A 226 -24.83 -10.38 -10.39
C ASP A 226 -23.39 -10.43 -10.92
N GLY A 227 -22.41 -10.29 -10.03
CA GLY A 227 -20.99 -10.25 -10.41
C GLY A 227 -20.61 -9.00 -11.19
N VAL A 228 -21.39 -7.94 -11.10
CA VAL A 228 -21.16 -6.65 -11.74
C VAL A 228 -20.87 -5.59 -10.67
N ALA A 229 -19.69 -4.99 -10.70
CA ALA A 229 -19.37 -3.90 -9.77
C ALA A 229 -19.97 -2.60 -10.30
N GLY A 230 -21.22 -2.36 -9.95
CA GLY A 230 -21.97 -1.14 -10.24
C GLY A 230 -22.01 -0.17 -9.05
N LYS A 231 -22.90 0.82 -9.13
CA LYS A 231 -23.04 1.88 -8.12
C LYS A 231 -23.20 1.32 -6.70
N GLU A 232 -24.07 0.33 -6.51
CA GLU A 232 -24.34 -0.25 -5.19
C GLU A 232 -23.13 -0.96 -4.61
N THR A 233 -22.42 -1.76 -5.44
CA THR A 233 -21.21 -2.46 -5.06
C THR A 233 -20.10 -1.48 -4.66
N PHE A 234 -19.85 -0.45 -5.48
CA PHE A 234 -18.85 0.56 -5.15
C PHE A 234 -19.26 1.41 -3.94
N THR A 235 -20.54 1.73 -3.79
CA THR A 235 -21.00 2.46 -2.60
C THR A 235 -20.76 1.65 -1.32
N ALA A 236 -20.90 0.33 -1.37
CA ALA A 236 -20.63 -0.54 -0.23
C ALA A 236 -19.12 -0.66 0.04
N LEU A 237 -18.29 -0.82 -1.01
CA LEU A 237 -16.82 -0.91 -0.90
C LEU A 237 -16.17 0.39 -0.38
N LEU A 238 -16.77 1.53 -0.64
CA LEU A 238 -16.24 2.85 -0.25
C LEU A 238 -16.82 3.36 1.09
N LYS A 239 -17.68 2.58 1.74
CA LYS A 239 -18.13 2.91 3.10
C LYS A 239 -17.10 2.41 4.11
N PRO A 240 -16.74 3.24 5.11
CA PRO A 240 -15.91 2.83 6.22
C PRO A 240 -16.58 1.77 7.09
#